data_bbf7e4c26cdb7efb105958314c280530
#
_entry.id   bbf7e4c26cdb7efb105958314c280530
#
_cell.length_a   1.000
_cell.length_b   1.000
_cell.length_c   1.000
_cell.angle_alpha   90.00
_cell.angle_beta   90.00
_cell.angle_gamma   90.00
#
_symmetry.space_group_name_H-M   'P 1'
#
loop_
_entity.id
_entity.type
_entity.pdbx_description
1 polymer ?
#
loop_
_entity_poly.entity_id
_entity_poly.type
_entity_poly.pdbx_seq_one_letter_code
_entity_poly.pdbx_strand_id
1 'polypeptide(L)'
;VARRGTFYVRELAGPPGAPTVVLLHGWTATADLNYFTCYHELAKHFRVIAFDLRGHGRGLRTRLPFRLSDCADDAAAIATELGVDRFIPVGYSMGGPVAQLVWRRHPERVQGLVLCATAAYFAGRRNERVSFLGLAGLAGLARLTPPQAKSWRDSSS
;
A
#
# COMPACT_ATOMS: atom_id res chain seq x y z
N VAL A 1 6.56 6.11 13.06
CA VAL A 1 6.36 4.74 13.57
C VAL A 1 7.65 4.27 14.21
N ALA A 2 7.58 3.98 15.50
CA ALA A 2 8.74 3.58 16.29
C ALA A 2 9.50 2.40 15.65
N ARG A 3 10.84 2.51 15.56
CA ARG A 3 11.77 1.51 15.00
C ARG A 3 11.56 1.14 13.52
N ARG A 4 10.61 1.77 12.82
CA ARG A 4 10.34 1.51 11.40
C ARG A 4 10.69 2.70 10.52
N GLY A 5 10.40 3.92 10.93
CA GLY A 5 10.68 5.13 10.18
C GLY A 5 9.45 6.02 10.00
N THR A 6 9.57 6.96 9.07
CA THR A 6 8.51 7.94 8.76
C THR A 6 7.68 7.44 7.59
N PHE A 7 6.36 7.53 7.74
CA PHE A 7 5.38 7.21 6.71
C PHE A 7 4.50 8.42 6.44
N TYR A 8 4.16 8.61 5.18
CA TYR A 8 3.07 9.50 4.81
C TYR A 8 1.76 8.73 4.92
N VAL A 9 0.85 9.23 5.73
CA VAL A 9 -0.46 8.62 5.97
C VAL A 9 -1.55 9.63 5.63
N ARG A 10 -2.54 9.19 4.92
CA ARG A 10 -3.81 9.90 4.75
C ARG A 10 -4.83 9.26 5.68
N GLU A 11 -5.48 10.10 6.47
CA GLU A 11 -6.53 9.67 7.37
C GLU A 11 -7.81 10.51 7.12
N LEU A 12 -8.94 9.84 7.06
CA LEU A 12 -10.25 10.47 7.07
C LEU A 12 -11.06 9.89 8.23
N ALA A 13 -11.57 10.76 9.08
CA ALA A 13 -12.45 10.38 10.15
C ALA A 13 -13.76 9.83 9.58
N GLY A 14 -14.22 8.70 10.09
CA GLY A 14 -15.55 8.19 9.86
C GLY A 14 -16.54 8.66 10.93
N PRO A 15 -17.78 8.16 10.91
CA PRO A 15 -18.74 8.35 11.99
C PRO A 15 -18.16 7.86 13.35
N PRO A 16 -18.60 8.44 14.48
CA PRO A 16 -18.18 7.95 15.80
C PRO A 16 -18.43 6.44 15.95
N GLY A 17 -17.42 5.70 16.39
CA GLY A 17 -17.49 4.24 16.56
C GLY A 17 -17.43 3.43 15.25
N ALA A 18 -17.25 4.07 14.10
CA ALA A 18 -17.12 3.35 12.84
C ALA A 18 -15.89 2.44 12.81
N PRO A 19 -15.98 1.27 12.16
CA PRO A 19 -14.83 0.41 11.97
C PRO A 19 -13.77 1.09 11.08
N THR A 20 -12.51 0.69 11.27
CA THR A 20 -11.39 1.24 10.50
C THR A 20 -11.07 0.36 9.29
N VAL A 21 -10.93 0.97 8.12
CA VAL A 21 -10.36 0.34 6.93
C VAL A 21 -8.94 0.84 6.69
N VAL A 22 -8.03 -0.06 6.34
CA VAL A 22 -6.65 0.24 5.96
C VAL A 22 -6.45 -0.12 4.50
N LEU A 23 -6.21 0.87 3.66
CA LEU A 23 -6.15 0.74 2.20
C LEU A 23 -4.71 0.48 1.75
N LEU A 24 -4.49 -0.65 1.07
CA LEU A 24 -3.20 -1.16 0.63
C LEU A 24 -3.16 -1.20 -0.90
N HIS A 25 -2.37 -0.32 -1.50
CA HIS A 25 -2.35 -0.09 -2.95
C HIS A 25 -1.59 -1.16 -3.74
N GLY A 26 -1.78 -1.15 -5.06
CA GLY A 26 -1.10 -2.02 -6.02
C GLY A 26 0.35 -1.64 -6.29
N TRP A 27 1.05 -2.50 -7.05
CA TRP A 27 2.43 -2.24 -7.44
C TRP A 27 2.52 -1.04 -8.39
N THR A 28 3.65 -0.32 -8.33
CA THR A 28 3.94 0.91 -9.10
C THR A 28 2.94 2.06 -8.90
N ALA A 29 2.05 1.94 -7.93
CA ALA A 29 1.06 2.94 -7.58
C ALA A 29 1.37 3.63 -6.24
N THR A 30 0.51 4.54 -5.86
CA THR A 30 0.42 5.14 -4.53
C THR A 30 -0.98 4.92 -3.98
N ALA A 31 -1.16 5.13 -2.69
CA ALA A 31 -2.49 5.07 -2.09
C ALA A 31 -3.46 6.06 -2.77
N ASP A 32 -3.01 7.29 -2.98
CA ASP A 32 -3.82 8.30 -3.65
C ASP A 32 -4.19 7.89 -5.09
N LEU A 33 -3.25 7.34 -5.87
CA LEU A 33 -3.51 6.92 -7.24
C LEU A 33 -4.58 5.82 -7.35
N ASN A 34 -4.61 4.89 -6.40
CA ASN A 34 -5.57 3.80 -6.41
C ASN A 34 -6.91 4.15 -5.78
N TYR A 35 -6.95 5.06 -4.80
CA TYR A 35 -8.11 5.21 -3.92
C TYR A 35 -8.72 6.61 -3.88
N PHE A 36 -8.20 7.59 -4.65
CA PHE A 36 -8.68 8.98 -4.56
C PHE A 36 -10.19 9.13 -4.82
N THR A 37 -10.76 8.28 -5.66
CA THR A 37 -12.19 8.34 -6.00
C THR A 37 -13.10 7.77 -4.91
N CYS A 38 -12.58 6.94 -3.99
CA CYS A 38 -13.41 6.26 -3.00
C CYS A 38 -13.19 6.74 -1.57
N TYR A 39 -12.21 7.59 -1.30
CA TYR A 39 -11.91 8.07 0.06
C TYR A 39 -13.15 8.66 0.76
N HIS A 40 -13.82 9.60 0.12
CA HIS A 40 -14.97 10.29 0.72
C HIS A 40 -16.18 9.37 0.88
N GLU A 41 -16.40 8.45 -0.06
CA GLU A 41 -17.50 7.48 0.05
C GLU A 41 -17.25 6.49 1.19
N LEU A 42 -16.04 5.99 1.32
CA LEU A 42 -15.67 5.11 2.43
C LEU A 42 -15.76 5.85 3.78
N ALA A 43 -15.36 7.11 3.83
CA ALA A 43 -15.40 7.90 5.06
C ALA A 43 -16.82 8.17 5.59
N LYS A 44 -17.86 7.97 4.79
CA LYS A 44 -19.26 8.02 5.27
C LYS A 44 -19.59 6.86 6.24
N HIS A 45 -18.81 5.78 6.20
CA HIS A 45 -19.12 4.55 6.92
C HIS A 45 -17.95 4.02 7.76
N PHE A 46 -16.71 4.43 7.46
CA PHE A 46 -15.49 3.91 8.03
C PHE A 46 -14.54 5.05 8.42
N ARG A 47 -13.71 4.83 9.44
CA ARG A 47 -12.45 5.56 9.54
C ARG A 47 -11.51 4.99 8.48
N VAL A 48 -11.00 5.85 7.62
CA VAL A 48 -10.17 5.46 6.47
C VAL A 48 -8.72 5.81 6.74
N ILE A 49 -7.84 4.83 6.66
CA ILE A 49 -6.40 5.00 6.72
C ILE A 49 -5.81 4.49 5.41
N ALA A 50 -5.02 5.32 4.75
CA ALA A 50 -4.30 4.97 3.54
C ALA A 50 -2.86 5.46 3.63
N PHE A 51 -1.91 4.69 3.16
CA PHE A 51 -0.50 5.08 3.15
C PHE A 51 0.23 4.44 1.96
N ASP A 52 1.29 5.08 1.54
CA ASP A 52 2.13 4.52 0.49
C ASP A 52 3.00 3.40 1.09
N LEU A 53 2.92 2.21 0.50
CA LEU A 53 3.72 1.06 0.91
C LEU A 53 5.22 1.39 0.75
N ARG A 54 6.05 0.75 1.56
CA ARG A 54 7.51 0.93 1.47
C ARG A 54 8.01 0.77 0.03
N GLY A 55 8.95 1.60 -0.36
CA GLY A 55 9.50 1.62 -1.72
C GLY A 55 8.61 2.30 -2.78
N HIS A 56 7.38 2.71 -2.44
CA HIS A 56 6.43 3.38 -3.36
C HIS A 56 6.16 4.82 -2.90
N GLY A 57 5.81 5.68 -3.85
CA GLY A 57 5.36 7.05 -3.59
C GLY A 57 6.16 7.79 -2.51
N ARG A 58 5.47 8.25 -1.47
CA ARG A 58 6.02 8.90 -0.27
C ARG A 58 6.24 7.91 0.89
N GLY A 59 6.13 6.59 0.62
CA GLY A 59 6.34 5.56 1.61
C GLY A 59 7.80 5.43 2.05
N LEU A 60 8.01 4.62 3.08
CA LEU A 60 9.32 4.39 3.67
C LEU A 60 10.37 4.00 2.63
N ARG A 61 11.51 4.71 2.62
CA ARG A 61 12.69 4.36 1.83
C ARG A 61 13.67 3.57 2.70
N THR A 62 14.07 2.42 2.21
CA THR A 62 15.03 1.54 2.91
C THR A 62 15.97 0.90 1.91
N ARG A 63 17.18 0.56 2.35
CA ARG A 63 18.16 -0.23 1.58
C ARG A 63 17.90 -1.73 1.68
N LEU A 64 17.02 -2.16 2.59
CA LEU A 64 16.67 -3.56 2.74
C LEU A 64 15.86 -4.04 1.51
N PRO A 65 15.94 -5.34 1.16
CA PRO A 65 15.12 -5.92 0.11
C PRO A 65 13.63 -5.69 0.36
N PHE A 66 12.88 -5.41 -0.71
CA PHE A 66 11.44 -5.28 -0.63
C PHE A 66 10.78 -6.63 -0.33
N ARG A 67 9.98 -6.68 0.72
CA ARG A 67 9.20 -7.85 1.11
C ARG A 67 7.77 -7.46 1.44
N LEU A 68 6.80 -8.22 0.95
CA LEU A 68 5.38 -8.00 1.25
C LEU A 68 5.06 -8.21 2.74
N SER A 69 5.79 -9.10 3.42
CA SER A 69 5.68 -9.29 4.86
C SER A 69 6.03 -8.03 5.65
N ASP A 70 7.03 -7.28 5.20
CA ASP A 70 7.41 -6.03 5.85
C ASP A 70 6.33 -4.96 5.65
N CYS A 71 5.66 -4.96 4.48
CA CYS A 71 4.51 -4.08 4.23
C CYS A 71 3.33 -4.41 5.15
N ALA A 72 3.10 -5.69 5.42
CA ALA A 72 2.06 -6.13 6.35
C ALA A 72 2.35 -5.71 7.79
N ASP A 73 3.59 -5.86 8.23
CA ASP A 73 4.03 -5.42 9.56
C ASP A 73 4.02 -3.87 9.68
N ASP A 74 4.29 -3.14 8.59
CA ASP A 74 4.14 -1.68 8.56
C ASP A 74 2.69 -1.27 8.75
N ALA A 75 1.75 -1.95 8.08
CA ALA A 75 0.32 -1.67 8.20
C ALA A 75 -0.16 -1.84 9.65
N ALA A 76 0.22 -2.95 10.30
CA ALA A 76 -0.11 -3.20 11.70
C ALA A 76 0.51 -2.15 12.63
N ALA A 77 1.77 -1.78 12.39
CA ALA A 77 2.48 -0.78 13.20
C ALA A 77 1.90 0.63 13.02
N ILE A 78 1.53 1.03 11.80
CA ILE A 78 0.86 2.31 11.53
C ILE A 78 -0.50 2.34 12.23
N ALA A 79 -1.29 1.27 12.16
CA ALA A 79 -2.56 1.17 12.86
C ALA A 79 -2.38 1.35 14.37
N THR A 80 -1.36 0.74 14.97
CA THR A 80 -1.03 0.89 16.40
C THR A 80 -0.69 2.34 16.74
N GLU A 81 0.15 2.99 15.93
CA GLU A 81 0.55 4.39 16.14
C GLU A 81 -0.64 5.35 16.09
N LEU A 82 -1.66 5.01 15.30
CA LEU A 82 -2.89 5.78 15.16
C LEU A 82 -3.99 5.36 16.17
N GLY A 83 -3.65 4.55 17.16
CA GLY A 83 -4.58 4.10 18.19
C GLY A 83 -5.68 3.17 17.69
N VAL A 84 -5.38 2.39 16.64
CA VAL A 84 -6.33 1.41 16.06
C VAL A 84 -5.93 0.01 16.49
N ASP A 85 -6.74 -0.64 17.30
CA ASP A 85 -6.49 -2.00 17.74
C ASP A 85 -6.86 -3.02 16.67
N ARG A 86 -8.01 -2.86 16.04
CA ARG A 86 -8.51 -3.77 15.02
C ARG A 86 -8.99 -3.01 13.80
N PHE A 87 -8.74 -3.57 12.61
CA PHE A 87 -9.07 -2.94 11.34
C PHE A 87 -9.40 -3.97 10.26
N ILE A 88 -9.92 -3.47 9.15
CA ILE A 88 -10.22 -4.23 7.94
C ILE A 88 -9.17 -3.85 6.88
N PRO A 89 -8.17 -4.70 6.60
CA PRO A 89 -7.26 -4.47 5.49
C PRO A 89 -8.00 -4.63 4.15
N VAL A 90 -7.86 -3.62 3.29
CA VAL A 90 -8.44 -3.59 1.94
C VAL A 90 -7.28 -3.57 0.95
N GLY A 91 -7.07 -4.66 0.23
CA GLY A 91 -5.94 -4.84 -0.67
C GLY A 91 -6.34 -4.83 -2.13
N TYR A 92 -5.76 -3.92 -2.92
CA TYR A 92 -5.91 -3.88 -4.36
C TYR A 92 -4.66 -4.43 -5.05
N SER A 93 -4.81 -5.37 -5.99
CA SER A 93 -3.72 -5.98 -6.75
C SER A 93 -2.60 -6.49 -5.80
N MET A 94 -1.37 -5.97 -5.83
CA MET A 94 -0.29 -6.31 -4.88
C MET A 94 -0.69 -6.06 -3.42
N GLY A 95 -1.54 -5.10 -3.15
CA GLY A 95 -2.07 -4.88 -1.80
C GLY A 95 -2.88 -6.07 -1.25
N GLY A 96 -3.42 -6.92 -2.12
CA GLY A 96 -4.14 -8.13 -1.73
C GLY A 96 -3.29 -9.13 -0.96
N PRO A 97 -2.14 -9.61 -1.47
CA PRO A 97 -1.19 -10.41 -0.70
C PRO A 97 -0.70 -9.73 0.57
N VAL A 98 -0.51 -8.40 0.56
CA VAL A 98 -0.18 -7.66 1.79
C VAL A 98 -1.31 -7.79 2.81
N ALA A 99 -2.57 -7.60 2.40
CA ALA A 99 -3.74 -7.76 3.26
C ALA A 99 -3.86 -9.18 3.82
N GLN A 100 -3.64 -10.21 2.99
CA GLN A 100 -3.59 -11.60 3.43
C GLN A 100 -2.46 -11.85 4.44
N LEU A 101 -1.29 -11.24 4.23
CA LEU A 101 -0.17 -11.33 5.17
C LEU A 101 -0.47 -10.59 6.48
N VAL A 102 -1.18 -9.46 6.46
CA VAL A 102 -1.70 -8.81 7.69
C VAL A 102 -2.55 -9.80 8.47
N TRP A 103 -3.55 -10.41 7.82
CA TRP A 103 -4.39 -11.41 8.48
C TRP A 103 -3.62 -12.60 9.02
N ARG A 104 -2.65 -13.12 8.27
CA ARG A 104 -1.86 -14.30 8.67
C ARG A 104 -0.92 -14.00 9.85
N ARG A 105 -0.33 -12.80 9.90
CA ARG A 105 0.71 -12.42 10.86
C ARG A 105 0.16 -11.73 12.10
N HIS A 106 -0.98 -11.09 11.96
CA HIS A 106 -1.65 -10.28 12.98
C HIS A 106 -3.16 -10.59 13.01
N PRO A 107 -3.56 -11.87 13.16
CA PRO A 107 -4.97 -12.28 13.03
C PRO A 107 -5.87 -11.59 14.05
N GLU A 108 -5.37 -11.31 15.25
CA GLU A 108 -6.09 -10.60 16.33
C GLU A 108 -6.45 -9.16 15.97
N ARG A 109 -5.71 -8.56 15.01
CA ARG A 109 -5.90 -7.19 14.55
C ARG A 109 -6.93 -7.06 13.42
N VAL A 110 -7.35 -8.19 12.82
CA VAL A 110 -8.19 -8.19 11.61
C VAL A 110 -9.64 -8.46 11.95
N GLN A 111 -10.52 -7.50 11.64
CA GLN A 111 -11.98 -7.64 11.78
C GLN A 111 -12.65 -8.24 10.54
N GLY A 112 -12.03 -8.10 9.39
CA GLY A 112 -12.50 -8.56 8.10
C GLY A 112 -11.39 -8.37 7.06
N LEU A 113 -11.57 -8.88 5.86
CA LEU A 113 -10.58 -8.81 4.77
C LEU A 113 -11.28 -8.50 3.47
N VAL A 114 -10.82 -7.48 2.76
CA VAL A 114 -11.33 -7.10 1.43
C VAL A 114 -10.22 -7.23 0.41
N LEU A 115 -10.49 -8.02 -0.63
CA LEU A 115 -9.53 -8.33 -1.70
C LEU A 115 -10.11 -7.86 -3.05
N CYS A 116 -9.45 -6.90 -3.68
CA CYS A 116 -9.87 -6.29 -4.93
C CYS A 116 -8.85 -6.57 -6.04
N ALA A 117 -9.29 -7.09 -7.19
CA ALA A 117 -8.46 -7.32 -8.38
C ALA A 117 -7.11 -7.98 -8.05
N THR A 118 -7.13 -9.04 -7.24
CA THR A 118 -5.95 -9.70 -6.71
C THR A 118 -6.05 -11.22 -6.83
N ALA A 119 -4.96 -11.93 -6.52
CA ALA A 119 -4.89 -13.38 -6.51
C ALA A 119 -4.21 -13.90 -5.25
N ALA A 120 -4.53 -15.14 -4.87
CA ALA A 120 -3.86 -15.82 -3.77
C ALA A 120 -2.39 -16.13 -4.07
N TYR A 121 -2.06 -16.28 -5.36
CA TYR A 121 -0.72 -16.58 -5.87
C TYR A 121 -0.42 -15.76 -7.12
N PHE A 122 0.60 -14.92 -7.09
CA PHE A 122 1.10 -14.20 -8.26
C PHE A 122 2.07 -15.02 -9.14
N ALA A 123 2.42 -16.22 -8.72
CA ALA A 123 3.39 -17.07 -9.41
C ALA A 123 2.87 -18.51 -9.65
N GLY A 124 1.55 -18.69 -9.74
CA GLY A 124 0.93 -20.00 -9.83
C GLY A 124 1.23 -20.73 -11.16
N ARG A 125 1.23 -20.02 -12.28
CA ARG A 125 1.50 -20.59 -13.61
C ARG A 125 2.82 -20.09 -14.17
N ARG A 126 3.49 -20.92 -14.97
CA ARG A 126 4.80 -20.60 -15.58
C ARG A 126 4.78 -19.28 -16.36
N ASN A 127 3.69 -18.99 -17.06
CA ASN A 127 3.51 -17.74 -17.81
C ASN A 127 3.37 -16.51 -16.92
N GLU A 128 2.74 -16.65 -15.75
CA GLU A 128 2.59 -15.57 -14.77
C GLU A 128 3.93 -15.22 -14.11
N ARG A 129 4.78 -16.24 -13.86
CA ARG A 129 6.15 -16.04 -13.36
C ARG A 129 7.01 -15.26 -14.35
N VAL A 130 6.91 -15.57 -15.63
CA VAL A 130 7.67 -14.88 -16.69
C VAL A 130 7.21 -13.42 -16.79
N SER A 131 5.90 -13.17 -16.78
CA SER A 131 5.35 -11.81 -16.81
C SER A 131 5.74 -11.02 -15.56
N PHE A 132 5.71 -11.64 -14.38
CA PHE A 132 6.12 -11.00 -13.13
C PHE A 132 7.61 -10.67 -13.11
N LEU A 133 8.47 -11.60 -13.54
CA LEU A 133 9.91 -11.39 -13.64
C LEU A 133 10.26 -10.34 -14.70
N GLY A 134 9.54 -10.30 -15.82
CA GLY A 134 9.68 -9.27 -16.85
C GLY A 134 9.35 -7.87 -16.33
N LEU A 135 8.23 -7.72 -15.63
CA LEU A 135 7.83 -6.46 -15.01
C LEU A 135 8.79 -6.04 -13.88
N ALA A 136 9.26 -6.99 -13.08
CA ALA A 136 10.25 -6.74 -12.04
C ALA A 136 11.60 -6.30 -12.61
N GLY A 137 12.02 -6.91 -13.73
CA GLY A 137 13.21 -6.52 -14.47
C GLY A 137 13.11 -5.11 -15.06
N LEU A 138 11.97 -4.77 -15.69
CA LEU A 138 11.71 -3.43 -16.21
C LEU A 138 11.69 -2.37 -15.10
N ALA A 139 11.07 -2.67 -13.97
CA ALA A 139 11.08 -1.77 -12.80
C ALA A 139 12.49 -1.60 -12.22
N GLY A 140 13.31 -2.64 -12.25
CA GLY A 140 14.73 -2.59 -11.89
C GLY A 140 15.54 -1.69 -12.81
N LEU A 141 15.35 -1.83 -14.12
CA LEU A 141 16.00 -0.99 -15.16
C LEU A 141 15.57 0.48 -15.05
N ALA A 142 14.30 0.75 -14.79
CA ALA A 142 13.79 2.10 -14.59
C ALA A 142 14.42 2.81 -13.37
N ARG A 143 14.89 2.07 -12.37
CA ARG A 143 15.62 2.62 -11.22
C ARG A 143 17.08 2.96 -11.54
N LEU A 144 17.64 2.39 -12.60
CA LEU A 144 19.02 2.67 -13.04
C LEU A 144 19.09 3.87 -13.98
N THR A 145 17.96 4.31 -14.54
CA THR A 145 17.90 5.55 -15.33
C THR A 145 17.93 6.74 -14.36
N PRO A 146 18.90 7.67 -14.50
CA PRO A 146 18.90 8.87 -13.69
C PRO A 146 17.61 9.66 -13.93
N PRO A 147 17.04 10.33 -12.91
CA PRO A 147 15.90 11.18 -13.10
C PRO A 147 16.31 12.29 -14.08
N GLN A 148 15.77 12.24 -15.28
CA GLN A 148 15.90 13.37 -16.20
C GLN A 148 15.18 14.53 -15.54
N ALA A 149 15.93 15.53 -15.10
CA ALA A 149 15.41 16.81 -14.67
C ALA A 149 14.67 17.42 -15.86
N LYS A 150 13.37 17.23 -15.95
CA LYS A 150 12.51 18.00 -16.84
C LYS A 150 12.47 19.41 -16.27
N SER A 151 13.39 20.24 -16.75
CA SER A 151 13.25 21.68 -16.62
C SER A 151 12.08 22.09 -17.49
N TRP A 152 10.93 22.26 -16.90
CA TRP A 152 9.87 23.08 -17.47
C TRP A 152 10.36 24.53 -17.34
N ARG A 153 11.01 25.04 -18.38
CA ARG A 153 11.16 26.47 -18.52
C ARG A 153 9.83 27.01 -18.99
N ASP A 154 9.27 27.89 -18.17
CA ASP A 154 8.19 28.78 -18.56
C ASP A 154 8.58 29.49 -19.85
N SER A 155 7.84 29.24 -20.92
CA SER A 155 7.78 30.09 -22.11
C SER A 155 6.53 30.93 -22.00
N SER A 156 6.61 31.98 -21.20
CA SER A 156 5.69 33.14 -21.30
C SER A 156 6.49 34.31 -21.85
N SER A 157 6.30 34.58 -23.10
CA SER A 157 6.53 35.86 -23.76
C SER A 157 5.39 36.07 -24.72
#